data_8907d682e2e6ded0f49459f4aa16d331
#
_entry.id   8907d682e2e6ded0f49459f4aa16d331
#
_cell.length_a   1.000
_cell.length_b   1.000
_cell.length_c   1.000
_cell.angle_alpha   90.00
_cell.angle_beta   90.00
_cell.angle_gamma   90.00
#
_symmetry.space_group_name_H-M   'P 1'
#
loop_
_entity.id
_entity.type
_entity.pdbx_description
1 polymer ?
#
loop_
_entity_poly.entity_id
_entity_poly.type
_entity_poly.pdbx_seq_one_letter_code
_entity_poly.pdbx_strand_id
1 'polypeptide(L)'
;MQFIDLASQQDRIRQDIEVRLRKVLDHGQYIMGPEVFELERVLAEYVSMPHALSCASGTDALLLALMAQDVQPGDAVFTTPF
;
A
#
# COMPACT_ATOMS: atom_id res chain seq x y z
N MET A 1 18.58 11.45 -23.81
CA MET A 1 17.52 11.90 -22.86
C MET A 1 16.56 10.76 -22.65
N GLN A 2 16.43 10.27 -21.44
CA GLN A 2 15.47 9.21 -21.11
C GLN A 2 14.12 9.85 -20.80
N PHE A 3 13.05 9.30 -21.33
CA PHE A 3 11.68 9.79 -21.09
C PHE A 3 11.26 9.60 -19.62
N ILE A 4 11.72 8.51 -19.00
CA ILE A 4 11.56 8.21 -17.58
C ILE A 4 12.92 7.83 -17.02
N ASP A 5 13.46 8.61 -16.09
CA ASP A 5 14.74 8.37 -15.45
C ASP A 5 14.53 7.88 -14.00
N LEU A 6 14.26 6.59 -13.87
CA LEU A 6 14.08 5.93 -12.57
C LEU A 6 15.37 5.88 -11.75
N ALA A 7 16.53 5.87 -12.41
CA ALA A 7 17.82 5.84 -11.73
C ALA A 7 18.05 7.13 -10.93
N SER A 8 17.83 8.28 -11.55
CA SER A 8 17.93 9.57 -10.86
C SER A 8 16.92 9.74 -9.73
N GLN A 9 15.73 9.17 -9.86
CA GLN A 9 14.73 9.17 -8.79
C GLN A 9 15.22 8.29 -7.63
N GLN A 10 15.70 7.09 -7.94
CA GLN A 10 16.21 6.15 -6.93
C GLN A 10 17.40 6.71 -6.18
N ASP A 11 18.34 7.36 -6.86
CA ASP A 11 19.55 7.93 -6.25
C ASP A 11 19.22 8.93 -5.14
N ARG A 12 18.15 9.70 -5.30
CA ARG A 12 17.70 10.69 -4.29
C ARG A 12 17.20 10.06 -2.99
N ILE A 13 16.65 8.86 -3.05
CA ILE A 13 16.01 8.19 -1.92
C ILE A 13 16.76 6.91 -1.52
N ARG A 14 17.83 6.55 -2.22
CA ARG A 14 18.56 5.30 -2.04
C ARG A 14 19.06 5.09 -0.62
N GLN A 15 19.66 6.11 -0.04
CA GLN A 15 20.21 6.02 1.30
C GLN A 15 19.12 5.74 2.35
N ASP A 16 17.98 6.40 2.22
CA ASP A 16 16.84 6.19 3.12
C ASP A 16 16.25 4.79 2.97
N ILE A 17 16.15 4.29 1.72
CA ILE A 17 15.69 2.93 1.44
C ILE A 17 16.64 1.89 2.07
N GLU A 18 17.95 2.03 1.90
CA GLU A 18 18.93 1.09 2.45
C GLU A 18 18.90 1.04 3.98
N VAL A 19 18.76 2.19 4.63
CA VAL A 19 18.61 2.25 6.10
C VAL A 19 17.35 1.53 6.57
N ARG A 20 16.22 1.76 5.90
CA ARG A 20 14.94 1.12 6.23
C ARG A 20 14.96 -0.38 5.97
N LEU A 21 15.57 -0.82 4.87
CA LEU A 21 15.75 -2.25 4.57
C LEU A 21 16.58 -2.97 5.64
N ARG A 22 17.69 -2.37 6.08
CA ARG A 22 18.51 -2.95 7.16
C ARG A 22 17.71 -3.09 8.45
N LYS A 23 16.93 -2.07 8.81
CA LYS A 23 16.07 -2.11 10.00
C LYS A 23 15.08 -3.28 9.95
N VAL A 24 14.45 -3.53 8.79
CA VAL A 24 13.54 -4.68 8.61
C VAL A 24 14.28 -6.01 8.77
N LEU A 25 15.47 -6.13 8.17
CA LEU A 25 16.30 -7.34 8.29
C LEU A 25 16.75 -7.57 9.73
N ASP A 26 17.08 -6.52 10.47
CA ASP A 26 17.56 -6.60 11.86
C ASP A 26 16.46 -7.12 12.81
N HIS A 27 15.22 -6.65 12.68
CA HIS A 27 14.14 -7.13 13.55
C HIS A 27 13.44 -8.41 13.04
N GLY A 28 13.53 -8.71 11.75
CA GLY A 28 13.04 -9.96 11.16
C GLY A 28 11.51 -10.16 11.15
N GLN A 29 10.74 -9.14 11.44
CA GLN A 29 9.27 -9.20 11.43
C GLN A 29 8.75 -8.83 10.03
N TYR A 30 8.72 -9.80 9.14
CA TYR A 30 8.39 -9.57 7.72
C TYR A 30 6.90 -9.56 7.42
N ILE A 31 6.08 -10.21 8.25
CA ILE A 31 4.62 -10.27 8.10
C ILE A 31 4.01 -9.33 9.13
N MET A 32 3.27 -8.33 8.64
CA MET A 32 2.64 -7.32 9.51
C MET A 32 3.62 -6.70 10.50
N GLY A 33 4.81 -6.38 10.02
CA GLY A 33 5.83 -5.71 10.81
C GLY A 33 5.51 -4.25 11.11
N PRO A 34 6.29 -3.58 11.96
CA PRO A 34 6.03 -2.19 12.36
C PRO A 34 5.98 -1.21 11.18
N GLU A 35 6.69 -1.49 10.10
CA GLU A 35 6.70 -0.64 8.89
C GLU A 35 5.34 -0.65 8.17
N VAL A 36 4.58 -1.75 8.24
CA VAL A 36 3.24 -1.83 7.68
C VAL A 36 2.30 -0.88 8.42
N PHE A 37 2.30 -0.91 9.72
CA PHE A 37 1.48 0.00 10.55
C PHE A 37 1.89 1.47 10.39
N GLU A 38 3.20 1.74 10.29
CA GLU A 38 3.70 3.09 10.00
C GLU A 38 3.20 3.59 8.65
N LEU A 39 3.26 2.74 7.60
CA LEU A 39 2.76 3.07 6.27
C LEU A 39 1.26 3.39 6.29
N GLU A 40 0.45 2.54 6.93
CA GLU A 40 -0.99 2.74 7.04
C GLU A 40 -1.32 4.07 7.74
N ARG A 41 -0.63 4.38 8.82
CA ARG A 41 -0.79 5.65 9.54
C ARG A 41 -0.45 6.85 8.64
N VAL A 42 0.71 6.82 7.99
CA VAL A 42 1.17 7.92 7.12
C VAL A 42 0.24 8.11 5.92
N LEU A 43 -0.22 7.02 5.30
CA LEU A 43 -1.17 7.10 4.20
C LEU A 43 -2.53 7.65 4.63
N ALA A 44 -3.05 7.23 5.78
CA ALA A 44 -4.29 7.76 6.33
C ALA A 44 -4.20 9.27 6.56
N GLU A 45 -3.11 9.74 7.17
CA GLU A 45 -2.83 11.16 7.36
C GLU A 45 -2.72 11.91 6.02
N TYR A 46 -1.97 11.35 5.06
CA TYR A 46 -1.76 11.97 3.76
C TYR A 46 -3.05 12.20 2.97
N VAL A 47 -3.98 11.24 3.01
CA VAL A 47 -5.28 11.37 2.34
C VAL A 47 -6.38 11.95 3.23
N SER A 48 -6.05 12.38 4.45
CA SER A 48 -6.98 12.93 5.44
C SER A 48 -8.16 11.99 5.76
N MET A 49 -7.86 10.69 5.86
CA MET A 49 -8.82 9.66 6.24
C MET A 49 -8.50 9.08 7.62
N PRO A 50 -9.50 8.58 8.36
CA PRO A 50 -9.26 8.03 9.69
C PRO A 50 -8.44 6.73 9.67
N HIS A 51 -8.52 5.97 8.58
CA HIS A 51 -7.86 4.67 8.46
C HIS A 51 -7.32 4.42 7.06
N ALA A 52 -6.25 3.66 6.97
CA ALA A 52 -5.75 3.01 5.76
C ALA A 52 -5.43 1.56 6.10
N LEU A 53 -5.80 0.64 5.23
CA LEU A 53 -5.55 -0.79 5.37
C LEU A 53 -4.73 -1.28 4.20
N SER A 54 -3.60 -1.89 4.47
CA SER A 54 -2.79 -2.56 3.46
C SER A 54 -3.36 -3.97 3.17
N CYS A 55 -3.20 -4.41 1.93
CA CYS A 55 -3.64 -5.73 1.47
C CYS A 55 -2.64 -6.28 0.46
N ALA A 56 -2.77 -7.55 0.12
CA ALA A 56 -1.80 -8.26 -0.71
C ALA A 56 -1.82 -7.83 -2.19
N SER A 57 -2.95 -7.33 -2.69
CA SER A 57 -3.12 -6.97 -4.11
C SER A 57 -4.27 -5.97 -4.31
N GLY A 58 -4.33 -5.35 -5.49
CA GLY A 58 -5.46 -4.52 -5.89
C GLY A 58 -6.78 -5.32 -5.99
N THR A 59 -6.72 -6.59 -6.36
CA THR A 59 -7.87 -7.50 -6.37
C THR A 59 -8.43 -7.68 -4.95
N ASP A 60 -7.55 -7.91 -3.97
CA ASP A 60 -7.94 -8.01 -2.57
C ASP A 60 -8.52 -6.69 -2.04
N ALA A 61 -7.98 -5.55 -2.46
CA ALA A 61 -8.51 -4.25 -2.09
C ALA A 61 -9.96 -4.05 -2.54
N LEU A 62 -10.27 -4.43 -3.78
CA LEU A 62 -11.64 -4.39 -4.32
C LEU A 62 -12.56 -5.37 -3.59
N LEU A 63 -12.08 -6.57 -3.32
CA LEU A 63 -12.83 -7.58 -2.58
C LEU A 63 -13.16 -7.13 -1.16
N LEU A 64 -12.18 -6.57 -0.44
CA LEU A 64 -12.37 -6.03 0.90
C LEU A 64 -13.41 -4.90 0.92
N ALA A 65 -13.41 -4.02 -0.08
CA ALA A 65 -14.41 -2.97 -0.20
C ALA A 65 -15.84 -3.53 -0.37
N LEU A 66 -16.00 -4.56 -1.20
CA LEU A 66 -17.30 -5.24 -1.40
C LEU A 66 -17.76 -5.97 -0.13
N MET A 67 -16.84 -6.65 0.56
CA MET A 67 -17.11 -7.32 1.84
C MET A 67 -17.55 -6.32 2.92
N ALA A 68 -16.88 -5.16 2.99
CA ALA A 68 -17.22 -4.11 3.95
C ALA A 68 -18.63 -3.53 3.73
N GLN A 69 -19.15 -3.60 2.50
CA GLN A 69 -20.53 -3.20 2.15
C GLN A 69 -21.53 -4.34 2.26
N ASP A 70 -21.11 -5.52 2.73
CA ASP A 70 -21.96 -6.72 2.86
C ASP A 70 -22.71 -7.10 1.55
N VAL A 71 -22.01 -6.96 0.42
CA VAL A 71 -22.58 -7.29 -0.91
C VAL A 71 -22.84 -8.79 -1.00
N GLN A 72 -24.10 -9.14 -1.35
CA GLN A 72 -24.59 -10.51 -1.40
C GLN A 72 -24.90 -10.97 -2.84
N PRO A 73 -24.99 -12.28 -3.09
CA PRO A 73 -25.44 -12.80 -4.37
C PRO A 73 -26.83 -12.23 -4.75
N GLY A 74 -26.91 -11.63 -5.93
CA GLY A 74 -28.11 -10.96 -6.43
C GLY A 74 -28.07 -9.44 -6.35
N ASP A 75 -27.10 -8.87 -5.63
CA ASP A 75 -26.89 -7.42 -5.58
C ASP A 75 -26.28 -6.91 -6.88
N ALA A 76 -26.64 -5.70 -7.26
CA ALA A 76 -26.07 -5.02 -8.43
C ALA A 76 -24.88 -4.15 -8.02
N VAL A 77 -23.78 -4.31 -8.74
CA VAL A 77 -22.58 -3.48 -8.58
C VAL A 77 -22.31 -2.74 -9.90
N PHE A 78 -22.28 -1.42 -9.84
CA PHE A 78 -21.96 -0.58 -11.00
C PHE A 78 -20.47 -0.23 -10.98
N THR A 79 -19.80 -0.43 -12.10
CA THR A 79 -18.37 -0.13 -12.25
C THR A 79 -18.07 0.32 -13.68
N THR A 80 -16.82 0.74 -13.92
CA THR A 80 -16.32 1.08 -15.25
C THR A 80 -16.22 -0.18 -16.13
N PRO A 81 -16.32 -0.03 -17.48
CA PRO A 81 -16.32 -1.18 -18.39
C PRO A 81 -14.93 -1.79 -18.65
N PHE A 82 -13.88 -1.31 -18.00
CA PHE A 82 -12.49 -1.80 -18.16
C PHE A 82 -11.76 -1.89 -16.84
#